data_6e66d676acef2bc687dd7cca6ea55251
#
_entry.id   6e66d676acef2bc687dd7cca6ea55251
#
_cell.length_a   1.000
_cell.length_b   1.000
_cell.length_c   1.000
_cell.angle_alpha   90.00
_cell.angle_beta   90.00
_cell.angle_gamma   90.00
#
_symmetry.space_group_name_H-M   'P 1'
#
loop_
_entity.id
_entity.type
_entity.pdbx_description
1 polymer ?
#
loop_
_entity_poly.entity_id
_entity_poly.type
_entity_poly.pdbx_seq_one_letter_code
_entity_poly.pdbx_strand_id
1 'polypeptide(L)'
;MKRLSIILLIFILCQGYSLAQAQRHEIYVAYGLSPKGAQSKPMFAPVKKDQLQYSLNDEKMSGTISVGYAYCMSSRFSLGLSYTYSTYDTQVVLGSSNPLADVKTTNHLFLINTKFEWLKIKSFSLYTRGGIGVKYCNKLTYENVNTMYTPDERKAEKFLAWQISVLGAEWRFIPHLALFVEGGAGMQGCLLAGLRTHF
;
A
#
# COMPACT_ATOMS: atom_id res chain seq x y z
N MET A 1 10.09 9.32 18.92
CA MET A 1 10.84 8.14 19.37
C MET A 1 10.10 7.29 20.41
N LYS A 2 9.52 7.85 21.49
CA LYS A 2 8.79 7.09 22.54
C LYS A 2 7.61 6.24 22.02
N ARG A 3 6.86 6.71 20.99
CA ARG A 3 5.71 5.98 20.43
C ARG A 3 6.11 4.74 19.61
N LEU A 4 7.25 4.79 18.95
CA LEU A 4 7.76 3.64 18.18
C LEU A 4 8.23 2.51 19.11
N SER A 5 8.84 2.86 20.26
CA SER A 5 9.27 1.90 21.27
C SER A 5 8.09 1.17 21.91
N ILE A 6 6.95 1.84 22.11
CA ILE A 6 5.74 1.24 22.68
C ILE A 6 5.15 0.21 21.71
N ILE A 7 5.10 0.54 20.41
CA ILE A 7 4.60 -0.38 19.38
C ILE A 7 5.49 -1.61 19.29
N LEU A 8 6.81 -1.43 19.34
CA LEU A 8 7.78 -2.53 19.34
C LEU A 8 7.65 -3.40 20.60
N LEU A 9 7.41 -2.79 21.77
CA LEU A 9 7.23 -3.49 23.03
C LEU A 9 5.93 -4.32 23.04
N ILE A 10 4.83 -3.78 22.51
CA ILE A 10 3.56 -4.50 22.36
C ILE A 10 3.74 -5.68 21.41
N PHE A 11 4.49 -5.50 20.31
CA PHE A 11 4.80 -6.56 19.36
C PHE A 11 5.60 -7.72 19.99
N ILE A 12 6.55 -7.40 20.87
CA ILE A 12 7.36 -8.37 21.62
C ILE A 12 6.53 -9.10 22.70
N LEU A 13 5.64 -8.38 23.40
CA LEU A 13 4.79 -8.96 24.45
C LEU A 13 3.71 -9.90 23.88
N CYS A 14 3.19 -9.65 22.67
CA CYS A 14 2.26 -10.55 22.01
C CYS A 14 2.87 -11.92 21.63
N GLN A 15 4.19 -12.03 21.56
CA GLN A 15 4.87 -13.28 21.20
C GLN A 15 4.97 -14.31 22.35
N GLY A 16 4.68 -13.90 23.59
CA GLY A 16 4.87 -14.74 24.78
C GLY A 16 3.79 -15.79 25.06
N TYR A 17 2.67 -15.82 24.35
CA TYR A 17 1.49 -16.62 24.75
C TYR A 17 1.17 -17.83 23.87
N SER A 18 2.07 -18.28 22.97
CA SER A 18 1.71 -19.29 21.98
C SER A 18 2.65 -20.49 21.93
N LEU A 19 2.75 -21.26 23.00
CA LEU A 19 3.65 -22.43 23.04
C LEU A 19 3.04 -23.78 22.62
N ALA A 20 1.78 -23.87 22.20
CA ALA A 20 1.16 -25.18 21.91
C ALA A 20 0.08 -25.23 20.82
N GLN A 21 -0.27 -24.15 20.16
CA GLN A 21 -1.23 -24.21 19.04
C GLN A 21 -0.52 -24.10 17.69
N ALA A 22 -0.97 -24.90 16.71
CA ALA A 22 -0.53 -24.74 15.33
C ALA A 22 -0.68 -23.25 14.96
N GLN A 23 0.40 -22.61 14.53
CA GLN A 23 0.48 -21.18 14.19
C GLN A 23 -0.60 -20.85 13.14
N ARG A 24 -1.72 -20.34 13.60
CA ARG A 24 -2.89 -20.05 12.74
C ARG A 24 -3.05 -18.58 12.42
N HIS A 25 -2.27 -17.74 13.05
CA HIS A 25 -2.37 -16.30 12.91
C HIS A 25 -1.07 -15.74 12.31
N GLU A 26 -1.21 -14.85 11.37
CA GLU A 26 -0.10 -14.14 10.74
C GLU A 26 -0.34 -12.64 10.85
N ILE A 27 0.68 -11.89 11.24
CA ILE A 27 0.73 -10.43 11.12
C ILE A 27 1.94 -10.07 10.28
N TYR A 28 1.80 -9.12 9.38
CA TYR A 28 2.91 -8.67 8.56
C TYR A 28 2.96 -7.15 8.42
N VAL A 29 4.17 -6.66 8.19
CA VAL A 29 4.45 -5.30 7.75
C VAL A 29 5.28 -5.39 6.49
N ALA A 30 4.94 -4.63 5.47
CA ALA A 30 5.61 -4.64 4.17
C ALA A 30 5.80 -3.24 3.60
N TYR A 31 6.82 -3.12 2.78
CA TYR A 31 7.04 -1.98 1.90
C TYR A 31 6.89 -2.42 0.45
N GLY A 32 6.10 -1.67 -0.32
CA GLY A 32 5.83 -1.95 -1.73
C GLY A 32 6.41 -0.88 -2.65
N LEU A 33 6.96 -1.32 -3.76
CA LEU A 33 7.50 -0.45 -4.81
C LEU A 33 6.58 -0.42 -6.02
N SER A 34 6.56 0.72 -6.73
CA SER A 34 5.83 0.92 -7.98
C SER A 34 4.36 0.46 -7.92
N PRO A 35 3.56 0.95 -6.98
CA PRO A 35 2.14 0.63 -6.96
C PRO A 35 1.47 1.12 -8.24
N LYS A 36 0.57 0.30 -8.80
CA LYS A 36 -0.23 0.63 -9.98
C LYS A 36 -1.69 0.75 -9.59
N GLY A 37 -2.41 1.65 -10.24
CA GLY A 37 -3.86 1.75 -10.04
C GLY A 37 -4.41 3.15 -10.26
N ALA A 38 -5.73 3.26 -10.13
CA ALA A 38 -6.43 4.52 -10.32
C ALA A 38 -5.95 5.57 -9.31
N GLN A 39 -5.64 6.76 -9.80
CA GLN A 39 -5.26 7.92 -9.02
C GLN A 39 -6.24 9.03 -9.30
N SER A 40 -6.57 9.82 -8.27
CA SER A 40 -7.32 11.06 -8.46
C SER A 40 -6.44 12.02 -9.25
N LYS A 41 -6.89 12.37 -10.47
CA LYS A 41 -6.20 13.38 -11.28
C LYS A 41 -6.58 14.75 -10.78
N PRO A 42 -5.62 15.65 -10.55
CA PRO A 42 -5.94 17.04 -10.26
C PRO A 42 -6.71 17.66 -11.44
N MET A 43 -7.75 18.43 -11.14
CA MET A 43 -8.44 19.26 -12.11
C MET A 43 -8.39 20.70 -11.65
N PHE A 44 -8.07 21.60 -12.56
CA PHE A 44 -8.17 23.03 -12.37
C PHE A 44 -9.38 23.53 -13.16
N ALA A 45 -10.28 24.24 -12.49
CA ALA A 45 -11.35 24.94 -13.19
C ALA A 45 -10.71 26.11 -13.98
N PRO A 46 -10.84 26.15 -15.31
CA PRO A 46 -10.33 27.27 -16.08
C PRO A 46 -11.15 28.51 -15.74
N VAL A 47 -10.49 29.60 -15.37
CA VAL A 47 -11.11 30.89 -15.13
C VAL A 47 -11.71 31.48 -16.43
N LYS A 48 -11.26 31.01 -17.60
CA LYS A 48 -11.86 31.24 -18.93
C LYS A 48 -11.84 29.95 -19.72
N LYS A 49 -12.91 29.68 -20.48
CA LYS A 49 -13.19 28.49 -21.27
C LYS A 49 -12.23 28.16 -22.42
N ASP A 50 -11.15 28.90 -22.61
CA ASP A 50 -10.21 28.68 -23.70
C ASP A 50 -9.07 27.78 -23.21
N GLN A 51 -9.19 26.52 -23.59
CA GLN A 51 -8.18 25.47 -23.82
C GLN A 51 -6.80 25.65 -23.12
N LEU A 52 -6.76 25.60 -21.80
CA LEU A 52 -5.50 25.45 -21.09
C LEU A 52 -5.11 23.98 -21.10
N GLN A 53 -4.17 23.60 -21.95
CA GLN A 53 -3.50 22.31 -21.86
C GLN A 53 -2.54 22.36 -20.66
N TYR A 54 -2.93 21.70 -19.58
CA TYR A 54 -2.00 21.43 -18.48
C TYR A 54 -1.44 20.02 -18.62
N SER A 55 -0.18 19.85 -18.30
CA SER A 55 0.48 18.57 -18.21
C SER A 55 0.85 18.27 -16.76
N LEU A 56 0.91 16.99 -16.41
CA LEU A 56 1.42 16.52 -15.13
C LEU A 56 2.90 16.25 -15.34
N ASN A 57 3.74 16.91 -14.55
CA ASN A 57 5.18 16.71 -14.56
C ASN A 57 5.64 16.19 -13.21
N ASP A 58 6.76 15.49 -13.18
CA ASP A 58 7.37 14.98 -11.94
C ASP A 58 6.41 14.16 -11.05
N GLU A 59 5.69 13.20 -11.65
CA GLU A 59 4.90 12.24 -10.89
C GLU A 59 5.81 11.43 -9.97
N LYS A 60 5.83 11.77 -8.69
CA LYS A 60 6.56 11.05 -7.66
C LYS A 60 5.57 10.28 -6.80
N MET A 61 5.65 8.98 -6.88
CA MET A 61 4.89 8.10 -6.01
C MET A 61 5.81 7.55 -4.93
N SER A 62 5.48 7.80 -3.66
CA SER A 62 6.15 7.09 -2.57
C SER A 62 5.83 5.60 -2.69
N GLY A 63 6.73 4.76 -2.21
CA GLY A 63 6.38 3.37 -1.97
C GLY A 63 5.17 3.25 -1.04
N THR A 64 4.60 2.07 -0.96
CA THR A 64 3.47 1.78 -0.07
C THR A 64 3.96 1.16 1.23
N ILE A 65 3.38 1.56 2.35
CA ILE A 65 3.55 0.88 3.64
C ILE A 65 2.29 0.10 3.91
N SER A 66 2.42 -1.21 4.10
CA SER A 66 1.31 -2.12 4.33
C SER A 66 1.44 -2.82 5.67
N VAL A 67 0.33 -2.97 6.36
CA VAL A 67 0.17 -3.83 7.52
C VAL A 67 -1.00 -4.76 7.28
N GLY A 68 -0.87 -6.02 7.67
CA GLY A 68 -1.94 -6.99 7.47
C GLY A 68 -1.96 -8.07 8.53
N TYR A 69 -3.12 -8.68 8.62
CA TYR A 69 -3.41 -9.82 9.46
C TYR A 69 -4.02 -10.92 8.60
N ALA A 70 -3.65 -12.17 8.82
CA ALA A 70 -4.26 -13.32 8.18
C ALA A 70 -4.48 -14.46 9.17
N TYR A 71 -5.52 -15.22 8.92
CA TYR A 71 -5.85 -16.46 9.60
C TYR A 71 -5.62 -17.64 8.66
N CYS A 72 -4.81 -18.59 9.08
CA CYS A 72 -4.53 -19.82 8.35
C CYS A 72 -5.70 -20.80 8.53
N MET A 73 -6.58 -20.86 7.53
CA MET A 73 -7.74 -21.75 7.51
C MET A 73 -7.33 -23.23 7.33
N SER A 74 -6.23 -23.44 6.61
CA SER A 74 -5.64 -24.76 6.40
C SER A 74 -4.12 -24.67 6.35
N SER A 75 -3.44 -25.81 6.20
CA SER A 75 -1.97 -25.86 6.07
C SER A 75 -1.43 -25.09 4.85
N ARG A 76 -2.28 -24.78 3.89
CA ARG A 76 -1.88 -24.11 2.63
C ARG A 76 -2.68 -22.85 2.31
N PHE A 77 -3.79 -22.61 2.99
CA PHE A 77 -4.69 -21.50 2.65
C PHE A 77 -4.92 -20.57 3.82
N SER A 78 -4.71 -19.28 3.60
CA SER A 78 -4.94 -18.23 4.58
C SER A 78 -5.88 -17.17 4.00
N LEU A 79 -6.73 -16.60 4.86
CA LEU A 79 -7.60 -15.46 4.58
C LEU A 79 -7.24 -14.32 5.52
N GLY A 80 -7.17 -13.11 5.00
CA GLY A 80 -6.73 -11.98 5.82
C GLY A 80 -7.24 -10.64 5.34
N LEU A 81 -6.84 -9.62 6.10
CA LEU A 81 -7.12 -8.22 5.83
C LEU A 81 -5.80 -7.45 5.79
N SER A 82 -5.71 -6.45 4.95
CA SER A 82 -4.58 -5.54 4.96
C SER A 82 -5.01 -4.10 4.77
N TYR A 83 -4.26 -3.23 5.41
CA TYR A 83 -4.30 -1.79 5.23
C TYR A 83 -2.98 -1.33 4.64
N THR A 84 -3.07 -0.42 3.67
CA THR A 84 -1.90 0.15 3.00
C THR A 84 -2.03 1.65 2.91
N TYR A 85 -0.94 2.33 3.19
CA TYR A 85 -0.78 3.77 3.12
C TYR A 85 0.24 4.14 2.04
N SER A 86 -0.05 5.18 1.24
CA SER A 86 0.89 5.76 0.29
C SER A 86 0.60 7.23 0.05
N THR A 87 1.62 7.99 -0.35
CA THR A 87 1.49 9.37 -0.80
C THR A 87 1.84 9.47 -2.27
N TYR A 88 1.18 10.37 -2.94
CA TYR A 88 1.41 10.70 -4.34
C TYR A 88 1.59 12.21 -4.44
N ASP A 89 2.74 12.61 -4.94
CA ASP A 89 3.09 14.01 -5.16
C ASP A 89 3.26 14.22 -6.67
N THR A 90 2.62 15.25 -7.21
CA THR A 90 2.76 15.62 -8.62
C THR A 90 2.75 17.13 -8.78
N GLN A 91 3.48 17.60 -9.77
CA GLN A 91 3.50 19.01 -10.15
C GLN A 91 2.63 19.24 -11.39
N VAL A 92 1.71 20.18 -11.30
CA VAL A 92 0.90 20.60 -12.43
C VAL A 92 1.58 21.76 -13.13
N VAL A 93 1.79 21.62 -14.44
CA VAL A 93 2.52 22.60 -15.26
C VAL A 93 1.60 23.12 -16.37
N LEU A 94 1.62 24.41 -16.60
CA LEU A 94 0.93 25.05 -17.72
C LEU A 94 1.90 25.23 -18.91
N GLY A 95 1.57 24.62 -20.05
CA GLY A 95 2.45 24.64 -21.22
C GLY A 95 3.75 23.92 -20.96
N SER A 96 4.88 24.47 -21.38
CA SER A 96 6.17 23.79 -21.34
C SER A 96 7.02 24.06 -20.09
N SER A 97 6.69 25.03 -19.23
CA SER A 97 7.66 25.44 -18.20
C SER A 97 7.10 26.12 -16.94
N ASN A 98 5.83 26.52 -16.87
CA ASN A 98 5.35 27.27 -15.73
C ASN A 98 4.64 26.37 -14.70
N PRO A 99 5.22 26.14 -13.51
CA PRO A 99 4.56 25.38 -12.46
C PRO A 99 3.31 26.13 -11.98
N LEU A 100 2.17 25.44 -11.94
CA LEU A 100 0.89 25.96 -11.47
C LEU A 100 0.65 25.68 -10.00
N ALA A 101 0.92 24.47 -9.58
CA ALA A 101 0.75 24.03 -8.20
C ALA A 101 1.44 22.67 -7.96
N ASP A 102 1.87 22.46 -6.75
CA ASP A 102 2.26 21.15 -6.25
C ASP A 102 1.01 20.47 -5.64
N VAL A 103 0.74 19.25 -6.05
CA VAL A 103 -0.45 18.51 -5.62
C VAL A 103 -0.05 17.27 -4.86
N LYS A 104 -0.52 17.17 -3.63
CA LYS A 104 -0.26 16.03 -2.75
C LYS A 104 -1.55 15.29 -2.44
N THR A 105 -1.50 13.97 -2.59
CA THR A 105 -2.63 13.08 -2.30
C THR A 105 -2.20 11.94 -1.38
N THR A 106 -3.00 11.69 -0.36
CA THR A 106 -2.82 10.54 0.52
C THR A 106 -3.82 9.46 0.15
N ASN A 107 -3.32 8.23 0.01
CA ASN A 107 -4.10 7.08 -0.35
C ASN A 107 -4.15 6.08 0.81
N HIS A 108 -5.36 5.60 1.09
CA HIS A 108 -5.64 4.54 2.06
C HIS A 108 -6.26 3.36 1.33
N LEU A 109 -5.70 2.19 1.47
CA LEU A 109 -6.13 0.98 0.77
C LEU A 109 -6.49 -0.09 1.78
N PHE A 110 -7.67 -0.67 1.65
CA PHE A 110 -8.16 -1.78 2.47
C PHE A 110 -8.44 -2.96 1.55
N LEU A 111 -7.79 -4.09 1.80
CA LEU A 111 -7.97 -5.31 1.02
C LEU A 111 -8.33 -6.49 1.92
N ILE A 112 -9.22 -7.33 1.41
CA ILE A 112 -9.39 -8.71 1.83
C ILE A 112 -8.43 -9.54 0.98
N ASN A 113 -7.56 -10.32 1.60
CA ASN A 113 -6.51 -11.07 0.94
C ASN A 113 -6.68 -12.57 1.15
N THR A 114 -6.35 -13.33 0.12
CA THR A 114 -6.18 -14.77 0.19
C THR A 114 -4.75 -15.13 -0.15
N LYS A 115 -4.15 -16.06 0.57
CA LYS A 115 -2.80 -16.59 0.29
C LYS A 115 -2.90 -18.11 0.14
N PHE A 116 -2.30 -18.64 -0.91
CA PHE A 116 -2.17 -20.07 -1.16
C PHE A 116 -0.71 -20.47 -1.23
N GLU A 117 -0.27 -21.31 -0.29
CA GLU A 117 1.09 -21.87 -0.22
C GLU A 117 1.14 -23.16 -1.05
N TRP A 118 1.85 -23.12 -2.18
CA TRP A 118 2.02 -24.27 -3.06
C TRP A 118 3.28 -25.09 -2.78
N LEU A 119 4.29 -24.46 -2.16
CA LEU A 119 5.49 -25.15 -1.67
C LEU A 119 5.77 -24.73 -0.22
N LYS A 120 5.96 -25.70 0.65
CA LYS A 120 6.32 -25.47 2.06
C LYS A 120 7.38 -26.45 2.49
N ILE A 121 8.57 -25.94 2.74
CA ILE A 121 9.73 -26.66 3.28
C ILE A 121 10.03 -26.03 4.64
N LYS A 122 10.65 -26.75 5.56
CA LYS A 122 10.90 -26.33 6.98
C LYS A 122 10.96 -24.81 7.22
N SER A 123 11.90 -24.13 6.56
CA SER A 123 12.15 -22.69 6.76
C SER A 123 11.77 -21.83 5.56
N PHE A 124 11.28 -22.43 4.47
CA PHE A 124 11.02 -21.73 3.23
C PHE A 124 9.66 -22.11 2.68
N SER A 125 8.90 -21.12 2.20
CA SER A 125 7.65 -21.36 1.47
C SER A 125 7.53 -20.49 0.24
N LEU A 126 6.86 -21.02 -0.78
CA LEU A 126 6.45 -20.30 -1.97
C LEU A 126 4.93 -20.27 -2.00
N TYR A 127 4.39 -19.12 -2.38
CA TYR A 127 2.94 -18.89 -2.38
C TYR A 127 2.50 -17.89 -3.43
N THR A 128 1.21 -17.85 -3.66
CA THR A 128 0.52 -16.82 -4.43
C THR A 128 -0.45 -16.11 -3.51
N ARG A 129 -0.61 -14.79 -3.66
CA ARG A 129 -1.56 -14.00 -2.89
C ARG A 129 -2.43 -13.16 -3.82
N GLY A 130 -3.73 -13.15 -3.57
CA GLY A 130 -4.69 -12.26 -4.22
C GLY A 130 -5.42 -11.40 -3.20
N GLY A 131 -5.77 -10.18 -3.57
CA GLY A 131 -6.55 -9.28 -2.72
C GLY A 131 -7.48 -8.40 -3.53
N ILE A 132 -8.65 -8.11 -2.95
CA ILE A 132 -9.64 -7.19 -3.49
C ILE A 132 -10.19 -6.31 -2.36
N GLY A 133 -10.56 -5.08 -2.69
CA GLY A 133 -11.09 -4.16 -1.68
C GLY A 133 -11.33 -2.75 -2.19
N VAL A 134 -11.05 -1.76 -1.36
CA VAL A 134 -11.35 -0.36 -1.64
C VAL A 134 -10.13 0.51 -1.38
N LYS A 135 -9.84 1.37 -2.34
CA LYS A 135 -8.89 2.48 -2.21
C LYS A 135 -9.67 3.75 -1.95
N TYR A 136 -9.30 4.44 -0.89
CA TYR A 136 -9.80 5.76 -0.54
C TYR A 136 -8.70 6.79 -0.76
N CYS A 137 -8.93 7.73 -1.67
CA CYS A 137 -8.05 8.86 -1.92
C CYS A 137 -8.56 10.07 -1.15
N ASN A 138 -7.74 10.64 -0.30
CA ASN A 138 -8.09 11.86 0.41
C ASN A 138 -8.25 13.05 -0.56
N LYS A 139 -8.85 14.13 -0.05
CA LYS A 139 -8.92 15.41 -0.75
C LYS A 139 -7.52 15.83 -1.20
N LEU A 140 -7.42 16.34 -2.42
CA LEU A 140 -6.19 16.88 -2.97
C LEU A 140 -5.77 18.11 -2.15
N THR A 141 -4.51 18.12 -1.72
CA THR A 141 -3.90 19.30 -1.10
C THR A 141 -3.06 20.00 -2.13
N TYR A 142 -3.31 21.28 -2.35
CA TYR A 142 -2.58 22.12 -3.29
C TYR A 142 -1.64 23.02 -2.51
N GLU A 143 -0.36 22.96 -2.84
CA GLU A 143 0.69 23.83 -2.30
C GLU A 143 1.24 24.72 -3.44
N ASN A 144 1.74 25.91 -3.10
CA ASN A 144 2.36 26.84 -4.07
C ASN A 144 1.46 27.21 -5.26
N VAL A 145 0.15 27.38 -5.02
CA VAL A 145 -0.82 27.71 -6.08
C VAL A 145 -0.55 29.10 -6.63
N ASN A 146 -0.41 29.21 -7.95
CA ASN A 146 -0.33 30.49 -8.61
C ASN A 146 -1.68 31.24 -8.45
N THR A 147 -1.64 32.49 -7.95
CA THR A 147 -2.81 33.30 -7.59
C THR A 147 -3.81 33.55 -8.74
N MET A 148 -3.41 33.29 -9.97
CA MET A 148 -4.29 33.43 -11.15
C MET A 148 -5.24 32.24 -11.35
N TYR A 149 -5.09 31.16 -10.58
CA TYR A 149 -5.87 29.94 -10.77
C TYR A 149 -6.51 29.51 -9.45
N THR A 150 -7.78 29.14 -9.53
CA THR A 150 -8.50 28.58 -8.39
C THR A 150 -8.53 27.06 -8.55
N PRO A 151 -7.87 26.30 -7.66
CA PRO A 151 -7.93 24.83 -7.70
C PRO A 151 -9.35 24.37 -7.41
N ASP A 152 -9.81 23.38 -8.17
CA ASP A 152 -11.11 22.75 -7.91
C ASP A 152 -11.02 21.87 -6.67
N GLU A 153 -11.87 22.13 -5.67
CA GLU A 153 -11.94 21.36 -4.46
C GLU A 153 -12.56 19.99 -4.73
N ARG A 154 -11.76 19.00 -5.12
CA ARG A 154 -12.25 17.63 -5.27
C ARG A 154 -12.50 16.98 -3.91
N LYS A 155 -13.68 16.38 -3.81
CA LYS A 155 -14.05 15.52 -2.69
C LYS A 155 -13.22 14.24 -2.74
N ALA A 156 -13.07 13.63 -1.57
CA ALA A 156 -12.44 12.31 -1.47
C ALA A 156 -13.12 11.28 -2.39
N GLU A 157 -12.33 10.53 -3.13
CA GLU A 157 -12.80 9.54 -4.11
C GLU A 157 -12.53 8.12 -3.63
N LYS A 158 -13.42 7.20 -4.03
CA LYS A 158 -13.28 5.76 -3.74
C LYS A 158 -13.13 4.99 -5.04
N PHE A 159 -12.20 4.06 -5.06
CA PHE A 159 -11.93 3.18 -6.19
C PHE A 159 -11.94 1.73 -5.76
N LEU A 160 -12.37 0.84 -6.66
CA LEU A 160 -12.14 -0.58 -6.50
C LEU A 160 -10.64 -0.85 -6.49
N ALA A 161 -10.19 -1.62 -5.54
CA ALA A 161 -8.79 -1.93 -5.35
C ALA A 161 -8.53 -3.41 -5.50
N TRP A 162 -7.34 -3.73 -6.00
CA TRP A 162 -6.90 -5.10 -6.18
C TRP A 162 -5.38 -5.22 -6.05
N GLN A 163 -4.94 -6.44 -5.71
CA GLN A 163 -3.54 -6.84 -5.68
C GLN A 163 -3.44 -8.31 -6.07
N ILE A 164 -2.49 -8.64 -6.92
CA ILE A 164 -2.14 -10.02 -7.26
C ILE A 164 -0.63 -10.15 -7.13
N SER A 165 -0.18 -10.99 -6.21
CA SER A 165 1.21 -11.42 -6.06
C SER A 165 1.32 -12.83 -6.64
N VAL A 166 1.86 -12.92 -7.86
CA VAL A 166 1.96 -14.19 -8.59
C VAL A 166 2.96 -15.12 -7.92
N LEU A 167 4.06 -14.55 -7.44
CA LEU A 167 5.12 -15.27 -6.74
C LEU A 167 5.45 -14.55 -5.44
N GLY A 168 5.25 -15.23 -4.33
CA GLY A 168 5.73 -14.86 -3.02
C GLY A 168 6.71 -15.90 -2.51
N ALA A 169 7.79 -15.46 -1.91
CA ALA A 169 8.76 -16.28 -1.22
C ALA A 169 8.87 -15.84 0.24
N GLU A 170 8.84 -16.76 1.15
CA GLU A 170 8.96 -16.51 2.58
C GLU A 170 10.05 -17.39 3.17
N TRP A 171 10.94 -16.78 3.93
CA TRP A 171 12.01 -17.47 4.66
C TRP A 171 11.87 -17.22 6.16
N ARG A 172 11.59 -18.29 6.91
CA ARG A 172 11.53 -18.30 8.37
C ARG A 172 12.93 -18.51 8.93
N PHE A 173 13.51 -17.46 9.48
CA PHE A 173 14.83 -17.50 10.13
C PHE A 173 14.72 -17.73 11.64
N ILE A 174 13.54 -17.46 12.23
CA ILE A 174 13.18 -17.81 13.61
C ILE A 174 11.81 -18.49 13.57
N PRO A 175 11.44 -19.37 14.52
CA PRO A 175 10.18 -20.11 14.50
C PRO A 175 8.92 -19.27 14.29
N HIS A 176 8.93 -18.03 14.76
CA HIS A 176 7.79 -17.11 14.70
C HIS A 176 7.99 -15.94 13.75
N LEU A 177 9.16 -15.76 13.13
CA LEU A 177 9.45 -14.58 12.32
C LEU A 177 10.03 -14.99 10.97
N ALA A 178 9.46 -14.42 9.92
CA ALA A 178 9.83 -14.64 8.54
C ALA A 178 10.10 -13.32 7.82
N LEU A 179 11.06 -13.36 6.91
CA LEU A 179 11.22 -12.38 5.86
C LEU A 179 10.43 -12.85 4.64
N PHE A 180 9.75 -11.95 3.94
CA PHE A 180 9.09 -12.30 2.70
C PHE A 180 9.31 -11.27 1.60
N VAL A 181 9.24 -11.75 0.37
CA VAL A 181 9.24 -10.93 -0.84
C VAL A 181 8.14 -11.43 -1.76
N GLU A 182 7.40 -10.53 -2.37
CA GLU A 182 6.33 -10.82 -3.32
C GLU A 182 6.52 -10.03 -4.61
N GLY A 183 6.40 -10.71 -5.72
CA GLY A 183 6.36 -10.12 -7.05
C GLY A 183 4.98 -10.25 -7.68
N GLY A 184 4.47 -9.14 -8.24
CA GLY A 184 3.12 -9.15 -8.81
C GLY A 184 2.70 -7.82 -9.40
N ALA A 185 1.42 -7.55 -9.34
CA ALA A 185 0.83 -6.30 -9.82
C ALA A 185 -0.34 -5.87 -8.95
N GLY A 186 -0.55 -4.57 -8.84
CA GLY A 186 -1.68 -3.98 -8.15
C GLY A 186 -1.34 -2.73 -7.34
N MET A 187 -2.24 -2.36 -6.46
CA MET A 187 -2.17 -1.08 -5.76
C MET A 187 -1.25 -1.10 -4.52
N GLN A 188 -0.83 -2.27 -4.05
CA GLN A 188 0.18 -2.37 -2.99
C GLN A 188 1.61 -2.26 -3.52
N GLY A 189 1.82 -2.58 -4.80
CA GLY A 189 3.12 -2.51 -5.46
C GLY A 189 3.38 -3.68 -6.41
N CYS A 190 4.37 -3.52 -7.28
CA CYS A 190 4.84 -4.61 -8.15
C CYS A 190 5.81 -5.53 -7.40
N LEU A 191 6.56 -4.98 -6.47
CA LEU A 191 7.46 -5.71 -5.57
C LEU A 191 7.12 -5.29 -4.14
N LEU A 192 6.83 -6.26 -3.29
CA LEU A 192 6.64 -6.06 -1.85
C LEU A 192 7.69 -6.85 -1.09
N ALA A 193 8.24 -6.26 -0.05
CA ALA A 193 9.14 -6.93 0.87
C ALA A 193 8.76 -6.58 2.30
N GLY A 194 8.91 -7.51 3.22
CA GLY A 194 8.49 -7.26 4.59
C GLY A 194 8.82 -8.37 5.57
N LEU A 195 8.36 -8.16 6.79
CA LEU A 195 8.46 -9.11 7.89
C LEU A 195 7.06 -9.65 8.20
N ARG A 196 7.00 -10.94 8.50
CA ARG A 196 5.79 -11.67 8.89
C ARG A 196 6.04 -12.43 10.16
N THR A 197 5.12 -12.35 11.10
CA THR A 197 5.13 -13.16 12.31
C THR A 197 4.00 -14.17 12.30
N HIS A 198 4.27 -15.37 12.82
CA HIS A 198 3.31 -16.49 12.92
C HIS A 198 3.12 -16.83 14.39
N PHE A 199 1.86 -16.97 14.86
CA PHE A 199 1.53 -17.31 16.25
C PHE A 199 0.19 -18.03 16.37
#